data_63c4b521fa69fb484d92446b3d91588c
#
_entry.id   63c4b521fa69fb484d92446b3d91588c
#
_cell.length_a   1.000
_cell.length_b   1.000
_cell.length_c   1.000
_cell.angle_alpha   90.00
_cell.angle_beta   90.00
_cell.angle_gamma   90.00
#
_symmetry.space_group_name_H-M   'P 1'
#
loop_
_entity.id
_entity.type
_entity.pdbx_description
1 polymer ?
#
loop_
_entity_poly.entity_id
_entity_poly.type
_entity_poly.pdbx_seq_one_letter_code
_entity_poly.pdbx_strand_id
1 'polypeptide(L)'
;VASLAASLVTLFIILAEFIFYKPVLDVFFPKKTSGNVIGVRKASGETKKRIIIAGHTDSAFEWTYTYHGGHNAVLTIILTAVIAILLGIGGSIYALIADVQGIVWTGDNLAMKIIAVVTYVTVPVICAAIVFTNYKRPVMGANDDLSGCFISAAVVKFLAANDIRFENTEVVAAMVGGEEAGLRGTKAYMKAHAQEFKDDKNVETIFVAFDTIREHEFMAIYDKDMTGVVKNDKRVAKLLQDAAKEVGYDVPIKAIELGSTDAAAASQ
;
A
#
# COMPACT_ATOMS: atom_id res chain seq x y z
N VAL A 1 7.77 -29.44 14.63
CA VAL A 1 7.44 -28.25 15.44
C VAL A 1 8.14 -27.00 14.89
N ALA A 2 9.47 -26.99 14.75
CA ALA A 2 10.23 -25.81 14.30
C ALA A 2 9.80 -25.29 12.91
N SER A 3 9.58 -26.20 11.96
CA SER A 3 9.12 -25.84 10.61
C SER A 3 7.73 -25.17 10.64
N LEU A 4 6.79 -25.68 11.42
CA LEU A 4 5.47 -25.08 11.58
C LEU A 4 5.57 -23.68 12.19
N ALA A 5 6.37 -23.53 13.24
CA ALA A 5 6.58 -22.22 13.88
C ALA A 5 7.18 -21.21 12.89
N ALA A 6 8.20 -21.60 12.13
CA ALA A 6 8.82 -20.74 11.12
C ALA A 6 7.81 -20.32 10.03
N SER A 7 7.00 -21.25 9.51
CA SER A 7 5.99 -20.96 8.50
C SER A 7 4.90 -20.01 9.02
N LEU A 8 4.45 -20.19 10.27
CA LEU A 8 3.46 -19.31 10.91
C LEU A 8 4.03 -17.91 11.17
N VAL A 9 5.29 -17.80 11.60
CA VAL A 9 5.97 -16.51 11.77
C VAL A 9 6.10 -15.79 10.42
N THR A 10 6.50 -16.51 9.38
CA THR A 10 6.59 -15.94 8.02
C THR A 10 5.24 -15.44 7.54
N LEU A 11 4.17 -16.24 7.70
CA LEU A 11 2.81 -15.83 7.35
C LEU A 11 2.38 -14.58 8.15
N PHE A 12 2.65 -14.55 9.46
CA PHE A 12 2.35 -13.39 10.29
C PHE A 12 3.05 -12.12 9.81
N ILE A 13 4.35 -12.21 9.49
CA ILE A 13 5.13 -11.07 8.99
C ILE A 13 4.54 -10.56 7.67
N ILE A 14 4.25 -11.47 6.73
CA ILE A 14 3.68 -11.07 5.44
C ILE A 14 2.31 -10.40 5.63
N LEU A 15 1.44 -10.97 6.43
CA LEU A 15 0.14 -10.34 6.70
C LEU A 15 0.29 -8.98 7.39
N ALA A 16 1.15 -8.87 8.40
CA ALA A 16 1.33 -7.63 9.12
C ALA A 16 1.94 -6.52 8.24
N GLU A 17 3.08 -6.81 7.58
CA GLU A 17 3.85 -5.79 6.84
C GLU A 17 3.25 -5.46 5.47
N PHE A 18 2.80 -6.48 4.70
CA PHE A 18 2.39 -6.28 3.31
C PHE A 18 0.88 -6.19 3.10
N ILE A 19 0.07 -6.79 3.97
CA ILE A 19 -1.39 -6.71 3.82
C ILE A 19 -1.97 -5.63 4.71
N PHE A 20 -1.50 -5.52 5.95
CA PHE A 20 -2.03 -4.54 6.91
C PHE A 20 -1.13 -3.33 7.12
N TYR A 21 0.02 -3.27 6.44
CA TYR A 21 0.99 -2.17 6.54
C TYR A 21 1.34 -1.79 7.99
N LYS A 22 1.45 -2.80 8.86
CA LYS A 22 1.83 -2.62 10.27
C LYS A 22 3.32 -2.90 10.44
N PRO A 23 4.12 -1.93 10.91
CA PRO A 23 5.58 -2.01 10.93
C PRO A 23 6.09 -2.85 12.11
N VAL A 24 5.86 -4.16 12.08
CA VAL A 24 6.27 -5.06 13.17
C VAL A 24 7.77 -5.34 13.17
N LEU A 25 8.43 -5.21 12.02
CA LEU A 25 9.87 -5.42 11.88
C LEU A 25 10.71 -4.18 12.18
N ASP A 26 10.12 -3.02 12.38
CA ASP A 26 10.83 -1.75 12.61
C ASP A 26 11.81 -1.81 13.78
N VAL A 27 11.55 -2.64 14.76
CA VAL A 27 12.41 -2.81 15.95
C VAL A 27 13.81 -3.33 15.60
N PHE A 28 13.97 -3.98 14.45
CA PHE A 28 15.23 -4.55 14.00
C PHE A 28 16.03 -3.61 13.07
N PHE A 29 15.45 -2.47 12.68
CA PHE A 29 16.07 -1.57 11.71
C PHE A 29 16.40 -0.20 12.31
N PRO A 30 17.48 0.47 11.85
CA PRO A 30 17.80 1.81 12.29
C PRO A 30 16.72 2.80 11.82
N LYS A 31 16.32 3.68 12.74
CA LYS A 31 15.36 4.75 12.45
C LYS A 31 15.96 5.79 11.52
N LYS A 32 15.19 6.24 10.55
CA LYS A 32 15.48 7.38 9.68
C LYS A 32 14.37 8.41 9.81
N THR A 33 14.67 9.65 9.47
CA THR A 33 13.71 10.75 9.52
C THR A 33 13.25 11.05 8.10
N SER A 34 11.94 11.18 7.92
CA SER A 34 11.29 11.73 6.74
C SER A 34 10.42 12.91 7.18
N GLY A 35 9.99 13.75 6.23
CA GLY A 35 9.17 14.93 6.52
C GLY A 35 7.98 15.02 5.58
N ASN A 36 6.91 15.66 6.06
CA ASN A 36 5.77 16.04 5.24
C ASN A 36 5.80 17.55 5.01
N VAL A 37 5.38 18.00 3.81
CA VAL A 37 5.23 19.41 3.48
C VAL A 37 3.75 19.70 3.30
N ILE A 38 3.22 20.62 4.08
CA ILE A 38 1.79 20.92 4.09
C ILE A 38 1.58 22.39 3.68
N GLY A 39 0.77 22.60 2.65
CA GLY A 39 0.33 23.91 2.20
C GLY A 39 -1.18 24.06 2.38
N VAL A 40 -1.63 25.18 2.97
CA VAL A 40 -3.06 25.39 3.27
C VAL A 40 -3.59 26.65 2.61
N ARG A 41 -4.65 26.51 1.82
CA ARG A 41 -5.49 27.63 1.38
C ARG A 41 -6.74 27.67 2.25
N LYS A 42 -6.75 28.54 3.26
CA LYS A 42 -7.83 28.66 4.22
C LYS A 42 -9.12 29.17 3.56
N ALA A 43 -10.25 28.78 4.10
CA ALA A 43 -11.55 29.35 3.79
C ALA A 43 -11.56 30.88 4.03
N SER A 44 -12.47 31.61 3.39
CA SER A 44 -12.65 33.04 3.65
C SER A 44 -13.53 33.30 4.86
N GLY A 45 -14.36 32.33 5.25
CA GLY A 45 -15.19 32.34 6.46
C GLY A 45 -14.89 31.17 7.38
N GLU A 46 -15.89 30.68 8.10
CA GLU A 46 -15.78 29.52 8.98
C GLU A 46 -15.56 28.23 8.17
N THR A 47 -14.53 27.47 8.51
CA THR A 47 -14.26 26.19 7.84
C THR A 47 -15.31 25.15 8.26
N LYS A 48 -16.06 24.64 7.29
CA LYS A 48 -17.02 23.52 7.43
C LYS A 48 -16.58 22.28 6.65
N LYS A 49 -15.69 22.47 5.69
CA LYS A 49 -15.12 21.40 4.89
C LYS A 49 -13.61 21.56 4.78
N ARG A 50 -12.90 20.45 4.77
CA ARG A 50 -11.45 20.37 4.52
C ARG A 50 -11.21 19.35 3.43
N ILE A 51 -10.57 19.75 2.35
CA ILE A 51 -10.15 18.85 1.26
C ILE A 51 -8.63 18.75 1.30
N ILE A 52 -8.11 17.58 1.64
CA ILE A 52 -6.70 17.29 1.65
C ILE A 52 -6.37 16.56 0.35
N ILE A 53 -5.48 17.13 -0.44
CA ILE A 53 -4.98 16.56 -1.69
C ILE A 53 -3.55 16.13 -1.43
N ALA A 54 -3.27 14.84 -1.51
CA ALA A 54 -1.98 14.26 -1.17
C ALA A 54 -1.28 13.63 -2.38
N GLY A 55 0.02 13.58 -2.31
CA GLY A 55 0.93 12.78 -3.08
C GLY A 55 2.20 12.55 -2.27
N HIS A 56 3.03 11.56 -2.61
CA HIS A 56 4.23 11.27 -1.83
C HIS A 56 5.54 11.69 -2.49
N THR A 57 6.53 11.99 -1.65
CA THR A 57 7.81 12.60 -2.09
C THR A 57 8.95 11.60 -2.20
N ASP A 58 8.79 10.41 -1.67
CA ASP A 58 9.77 9.34 -1.76
C ASP A 58 9.53 8.47 -3.00
N SER A 59 10.51 7.67 -3.35
CA SER A 59 10.45 6.74 -4.47
C SER A 59 10.85 5.35 -4.02
N ALA A 60 10.28 4.33 -4.68
CA ALA A 60 10.60 2.93 -4.46
C ALA A 60 12.03 2.59 -4.85
N PHE A 61 12.48 1.43 -4.40
CA PHE A 61 13.59 0.72 -5.03
C PHE A 61 13.09 -0.13 -6.19
N GLU A 62 13.96 -0.36 -7.17
CA GLU A 62 13.65 -1.17 -8.34
C GLU A 62 13.22 -2.59 -7.91
N TRP A 63 12.06 -3.02 -8.40
CA TRP A 63 11.63 -4.41 -8.27
C TRP A 63 12.23 -5.23 -9.42
N THR A 64 13.17 -6.09 -9.08
CA THR A 64 13.94 -6.89 -10.04
C THR A 64 13.06 -7.64 -11.02
N TYR A 65 11.98 -8.25 -10.54
CA TYR A 65 11.10 -9.06 -11.38
C TYR A 65 10.18 -8.22 -12.26
N THR A 66 9.76 -7.04 -11.80
CA THR A 66 9.02 -6.07 -12.62
C THR A 66 9.90 -5.60 -13.77
N TYR A 67 11.16 -5.26 -13.48
CA TYR A 67 12.11 -4.77 -14.48
C TYR A 67 12.42 -5.82 -15.56
N HIS A 68 12.64 -7.08 -15.19
CA HIS A 68 13.06 -8.13 -16.11
C HIS A 68 11.91 -8.91 -16.76
N GLY A 69 10.74 -8.99 -16.15
CA GLY A 69 9.64 -9.85 -16.61
C GLY A 69 8.23 -9.27 -16.44
N GLY A 70 8.13 -8.01 -16.02
CA GLY A 70 6.85 -7.31 -15.87
C GLY A 70 5.93 -7.90 -14.80
N HIS A 71 4.67 -7.54 -14.88
CA HIS A 71 3.63 -7.94 -13.91
C HIS A 71 3.55 -9.46 -13.71
N ASN A 72 3.60 -10.24 -14.78
CA ASN A 72 3.46 -11.70 -14.70
C ASN A 72 4.59 -12.36 -13.90
N ALA A 73 5.83 -11.85 -14.01
CA ALA A 73 6.94 -12.37 -13.23
C ALA A 73 6.76 -12.09 -11.73
N VAL A 74 6.34 -10.88 -11.38
CA VAL A 74 6.02 -10.51 -9.99
C VAL A 74 4.92 -11.39 -9.43
N LEU A 75 3.80 -11.52 -10.15
CA LEU A 75 2.67 -12.33 -9.73
C LEU A 75 3.09 -13.80 -9.54
N THR A 76 3.90 -14.34 -10.44
CA THR A 76 4.42 -15.72 -10.32
C THR A 76 5.24 -15.90 -9.03
N ILE A 77 6.14 -14.97 -8.71
CA ILE A 77 6.94 -15.04 -7.48
C ILE A 77 6.05 -14.97 -6.24
N ILE A 78 5.12 -14.02 -6.21
CA ILE A 78 4.19 -13.86 -5.07
C ILE A 78 3.33 -15.11 -4.87
N LEU A 79 2.67 -15.59 -5.92
CA LEU A 79 1.81 -16.77 -5.82
C LEU A 79 2.60 -18.02 -5.40
N THR A 80 3.79 -18.21 -5.95
CA THR A 80 4.64 -19.35 -5.58
C THR A 80 5.09 -19.26 -4.12
N ALA A 81 5.44 -18.07 -3.64
CA ALA A 81 5.78 -17.86 -2.22
C ALA A 81 4.59 -18.15 -1.29
N VAL A 82 3.39 -17.71 -1.65
CA VAL A 82 2.17 -18.02 -0.87
C VAL A 82 1.90 -19.51 -0.85
N ILE A 83 1.97 -20.19 -2.00
CA ILE A 83 1.80 -21.64 -2.09
C ILE A 83 2.84 -22.36 -1.22
N ALA A 84 4.10 -21.94 -1.28
CA ALA A 84 5.18 -22.55 -0.48
C ALA A 84 4.92 -22.42 1.04
N ILE A 85 4.43 -21.29 1.50
CA ILE A 85 4.08 -21.07 2.91
C ILE A 85 2.92 -21.99 3.33
N LEU A 86 1.84 -22.05 2.53
CA LEU A 86 0.69 -22.89 2.81
C LEU A 86 1.08 -24.39 2.84
N LEU A 87 1.92 -24.82 1.92
CA LEU A 87 2.46 -26.19 1.90
C LEU A 87 3.39 -26.46 3.08
N GLY A 88 4.19 -25.47 3.48
CA GLY A 88 5.03 -25.56 4.68
C GLY A 88 4.20 -25.76 5.96
N ILE A 89 3.09 -25.03 6.09
CA ILE A 89 2.14 -25.19 7.19
C ILE A 89 1.46 -26.56 7.12
N GLY A 90 0.83 -26.90 6.00
CA GLY A 90 0.11 -28.17 5.82
C GLY A 90 1.01 -29.39 5.99
N GLY A 91 2.20 -29.37 5.39
CA GLY A 91 3.19 -30.43 5.53
C GLY A 91 3.70 -30.60 6.97
N SER A 92 3.90 -29.50 7.67
CA SER A 92 4.30 -29.53 9.09
C SER A 92 3.21 -30.09 9.99
N ILE A 93 1.94 -29.74 9.74
CA ILE A 93 0.79 -30.29 10.47
C ILE A 93 0.67 -31.80 10.19
N TYR A 94 0.74 -32.20 8.94
CA TYR A 94 0.70 -33.62 8.57
C TYR A 94 1.83 -34.41 9.26
N ALA A 95 3.04 -33.85 9.27
CA ALA A 95 4.18 -34.46 9.93
C ALA A 95 3.95 -34.66 11.44
N LEU A 96 3.36 -33.67 12.12
CA LEU A 96 3.03 -33.78 13.56
C LEU A 96 1.96 -34.82 13.82
N ILE A 97 0.92 -34.90 12.98
CA ILE A 97 -0.12 -35.93 13.12
C ILE A 97 0.46 -37.32 12.91
N ALA A 98 1.29 -37.50 11.90
CA ALA A 98 1.95 -38.78 11.61
C ALA A 98 2.84 -39.23 12.78
N ASP A 99 3.60 -38.30 13.37
CA ASP A 99 4.43 -38.58 14.56
C ASP A 99 3.60 -39.03 15.76
N VAL A 100 2.50 -38.32 16.04
CA VAL A 100 1.56 -38.70 17.14
C VAL A 100 0.92 -40.08 16.91
N GLN A 101 0.64 -40.40 15.63
CA GLN A 101 0.06 -41.71 15.26
C GLN A 101 1.08 -42.84 15.20
N GLY A 102 2.35 -42.58 15.48
CA GLY A 102 3.44 -43.57 15.38
C GLY A 102 3.73 -44.04 13.96
N ILE A 103 3.36 -43.25 12.96
CA ILE A 103 3.65 -43.56 11.56
C ILE A 103 5.14 -43.40 11.35
N VAL A 104 5.81 -44.50 11.07
CA VAL A 104 7.25 -44.48 10.78
C VAL A 104 7.50 -43.77 9.44
N TRP A 105 8.40 -42.81 9.47
CA TRP A 105 8.83 -42.07 8.29
C TRP A 105 9.68 -42.92 7.36
N THR A 106 9.04 -43.85 6.67
CA THR A 106 9.74 -44.65 5.63
C THR A 106 9.73 -43.86 4.32
N GLY A 107 10.78 -44.01 3.53
CA GLY A 107 10.90 -43.42 2.20
C GLY A 107 9.79 -43.85 1.21
N ASP A 108 8.88 -44.73 1.63
CA ASP A 108 7.78 -45.24 0.81
C ASP A 108 6.46 -44.49 1.00
N ASN A 109 6.37 -43.61 2.00
CA ASN A 109 5.17 -42.82 2.22
C ASN A 109 5.00 -41.77 1.11
N LEU A 110 3.98 -42.00 0.23
CA LEU A 110 3.72 -41.15 -0.92
C LEU A 110 3.48 -39.68 -0.56
N ALA A 111 2.72 -39.42 0.53
CA ALA A 111 2.42 -38.04 0.94
C ALA A 111 3.71 -37.32 1.35
N MET A 112 4.62 -38.01 2.03
CA MET A 112 5.90 -37.41 2.41
C MET A 112 6.81 -37.17 1.20
N LYS A 113 6.83 -38.07 0.24
CA LYS A 113 7.55 -37.82 -1.03
C LYS A 113 7.03 -36.59 -1.74
N ILE A 114 5.71 -36.41 -1.83
CA ILE A 114 5.07 -35.25 -2.45
C ILE A 114 5.46 -33.97 -1.68
N ILE A 115 5.34 -33.94 -0.36
CA ILE A 115 5.70 -32.79 0.46
C ILE A 115 7.19 -32.45 0.29
N ALA A 116 8.07 -33.45 0.30
CA ALA A 116 9.50 -33.24 0.12
C ALA A 116 9.83 -32.66 -1.27
N VAL A 117 9.25 -33.23 -2.34
CA VAL A 117 9.45 -32.74 -3.72
C VAL A 117 8.95 -31.30 -3.86
N VAL A 118 7.74 -31.01 -3.39
CA VAL A 118 7.17 -29.65 -3.46
C VAL A 118 8.02 -28.67 -2.68
N THR A 119 8.43 -29.02 -1.45
CA THR A 119 9.33 -28.17 -0.66
C THR A 119 10.64 -27.92 -1.39
N TYR A 120 11.24 -28.96 -1.96
CA TYR A 120 12.51 -28.84 -2.69
C TYR A 120 12.38 -27.94 -3.93
N VAL A 121 11.26 -28.02 -4.65
CA VAL A 121 10.97 -27.17 -5.82
C VAL A 121 10.69 -25.72 -5.43
N THR A 122 10.07 -25.49 -4.27
CA THR A 122 9.73 -24.13 -3.81
C THR A 122 10.90 -23.38 -3.18
N VAL A 123 11.92 -24.06 -2.64
CA VAL A 123 13.10 -23.42 -2.05
C VAL A 123 13.81 -22.46 -3.01
N PRO A 124 14.12 -22.79 -4.27
CA PRO A 124 14.72 -21.83 -5.20
C PRO A 124 13.89 -20.57 -5.41
N VAL A 125 12.56 -20.68 -5.42
CA VAL A 125 11.64 -19.53 -5.58
C VAL A 125 11.66 -18.66 -4.34
N ILE A 126 11.67 -19.24 -3.13
CA ILE A 126 11.85 -18.50 -1.88
C ILE A 126 13.19 -17.78 -1.87
N CYS A 127 14.27 -18.46 -2.30
CA CYS A 127 15.58 -17.83 -2.43
C CYS A 127 15.56 -16.69 -3.46
N ALA A 128 14.82 -16.85 -4.55
CA ALA A 128 14.64 -15.78 -5.54
C ALA A 128 13.91 -14.54 -4.95
N ALA A 129 13.02 -14.73 -3.98
CA ALA A 129 12.36 -13.61 -3.30
C ALA A 129 13.35 -12.70 -2.54
N ILE A 130 14.53 -13.17 -2.14
CA ILE A 130 15.57 -12.37 -1.48
C ILE A 130 16.05 -11.22 -2.38
N VAL A 131 16.07 -11.44 -3.70
CA VAL A 131 16.48 -10.45 -4.70
C VAL A 131 15.28 -9.73 -5.34
N PHE A 132 14.12 -9.78 -4.71
CA PHE A 132 12.91 -9.13 -5.21
C PHE A 132 13.11 -7.62 -5.36
N THR A 133 13.71 -7.00 -4.36
CA THR A 133 14.00 -5.56 -4.34
C THR A 133 15.50 -5.32 -4.49
N ASN A 134 15.87 -4.51 -5.48
CA ASN A 134 17.23 -4.05 -5.68
C ASN A 134 17.50 -2.77 -4.87
N TYR A 135 17.88 -2.90 -3.62
CA TYR A 135 18.16 -1.79 -2.70
C TYR A 135 19.34 -0.88 -3.11
N LYS A 136 20.05 -1.20 -4.17
CA LYS A 136 21.12 -0.35 -4.72
C LYS A 136 20.61 0.58 -5.83
N ARG A 137 19.37 0.41 -6.25
CA ARG A 137 18.82 1.08 -7.42
C ARG A 137 17.47 1.70 -7.12
N PRO A 138 17.43 2.97 -6.64
CA PRO A 138 16.18 3.69 -6.51
C PRO A 138 15.60 3.97 -7.90
N VAL A 139 14.29 3.94 -8.03
CA VAL A 139 13.59 4.40 -9.24
C VAL A 139 13.49 5.93 -9.24
N MET A 140 13.22 6.53 -10.40
CA MET A 140 13.27 8.00 -10.52
C MET A 140 12.14 8.73 -9.78
N GLY A 141 11.02 8.06 -9.47
CA GLY A 141 9.90 8.65 -8.74
C GLY A 141 9.16 9.77 -9.47
N ALA A 142 9.41 9.97 -10.78
CA ALA A 142 8.82 11.09 -11.51
C ALA A 142 7.31 10.93 -11.69
N ASN A 143 6.86 9.71 -11.95
CA ASN A 143 5.45 9.37 -12.07
C ASN A 143 4.88 8.89 -10.74
N ASP A 144 5.63 8.10 -10.03
CA ASP A 144 5.37 7.54 -8.73
C ASP A 144 6.36 8.12 -7.70
N ASP A 145 6.05 9.23 -6.95
CA ASP A 145 4.77 9.94 -7.10
C ASP A 145 4.97 11.47 -7.09
N LEU A 146 5.98 11.97 -7.79
CA LEU A 146 6.05 13.42 -8.00
C LEU A 146 4.85 13.95 -8.78
N SER A 147 4.16 13.10 -9.56
CA SER A 147 2.95 13.50 -10.29
C SER A 147 1.84 13.94 -9.32
N GLY A 148 1.53 13.17 -8.29
CA GLY A 148 0.56 13.54 -7.26
C GLY A 148 1.01 14.74 -6.42
N CYS A 149 2.30 14.81 -6.08
CA CYS A 149 2.86 15.99 -5.41
C CYS A 149 2.66 17.27 -6.22
N PHE A 150 2.91 17.25 -7.52
CA PHE A 150 2.72 18.42 -8.38
C PHE A 150 1.25 18.79 -8.55
N ILE A 151 0.35 17.81 -8.64
CA ILE A 151 -1.09 18.06 -8.70
C ILE A 151 -1.54 18.76 -7.42
N SER A 152 -1.17 18.25 -6.25
CA SER A 152 -1.57 18.83 -4.97
C SER A 152 -1.05 20.26 -4.79
N ALA A 153 0.22 20.50 -5.13
CA ALA A 153 0.83 21.83 -5.11
C ALA A 153 0.19 22.76 -6.14
N ALA A 154 -0.09 22.28 -7.36
CA ALA A 154 -0.67 23.07 -8.43
C ALA A 154 -2.07 23.57 -8.09
N VAL A 155 -2.92 22.75 -7.45
CA VAL A 155 -4.26 23.17 -7.01
C VAL A 155 -4.17 24.33 -6.03
N VAL A 156 -3.36 24.20 -4.98
CA VAL A 156 -3.24 25.29 -3.98
C VAL A 156 -2.57 26.52 -4.58
N LYS A 157 -1.58 26.36 -5.47
CA LYS A 157 -0.95 27.46 -6.20
C LYS A 157 -1.96 28.18 -7.10
N PHE A 158 -2.80 27.45 -7.85
CA PHE A 158 -3.81 28.01 -8.71
C PHE A 158 -4.83 28.83 -7.91
N LEU A 159 -5.34 28.29 -6.82
CA LEU A 159 -6.27 28.99 -5.93
C LEU A 159 -5.63 30.27 -5.35
N ALA A 160 -4.36 30.21 -4.97
CA ALA A 160 -3.65 31.36 -4.42
C ALA A 160 -3.37 32.43 -5.48
N ALA A 161 -2.93 32.05 -6.68
CA ALA A 161 -2.58 32.98 -7.76
C ALA A 161 -3.78 33.73 -8.32
N ASN A 162 -4.95 33.12 -8.25
CA ASN A 162 -6.22 33.73 -8.71
C ASN A 162 -7.05 34.35 -7.57
N ASP A 163 -6.47 34.40 -6.37
CA ASP A 163 -7.14 34.84 -5.13
C ASP A 163 -8.48 34.15 -4.86
N ILE A 164 -8.60 32.89 -5.28
CA ILE A 164 -9.79 32.09 -5.03
C ILE A 164 -9.76 31.56 -3.59
N ARG A 165 -10.82 31.86 -2.85
CA ARG A 165 -11.10 31.27 -1.53
C ARG A 165 -12.55 30.83 -1.49
N PHE A 166 -12.78 29.59 -1.12
CA PHE A 166 -14.13 29.12 -0.84
C PHE A 166 -14.58 29.65 0.52
N GLU A 167 -15.87 29.98 0.64
CA GLU A 167 -16.42 30.58 1.86
C GLU A 167 -16.23 29.64 3.07
N ASN A 168 -16.55 28.36 2.92
CA ASN A 168 -16.59 27.39 4.02
C ASN A 168 -15.69 26.16 3.80
N THR A 169 -14.80 26.19 2.78
CA THR A 169 -13.92 25.05 2.46
C THR A 169 -12.46 25.49 2.46
N GLU A 170 -11.63 24.86 3.26
CA GLU A 170 -10.19 24.95 3.13
C GLU A 170 -9.64 23.84 2.26
N VAL A 171 -8.58 24.13 1.51
CA VAL A 171 -7.89 23.18 0.64
C VAL A 171 -6.46 23.03 1.11
N VAL A 172 -6.05 21.78 1.34
CA VAL A 172 -4.75 21.42 1.87
C VAL A 172 -4.00 20.61 0.82
N ALA A 173 -2.80 21.05 0.46
CA ALA A 173 -1.84 20.22 -0.26
C ALA A 173 -0.96 19.50 0.76
N ALA A 174 -0.89 18.18 0.69
CA ALA A 174 -0.07 17.36 1.57
C ALA A 174 0.91 16.54 0.73
N MET A 175 2.19 16.93 0.75
CA MET A 175 3.27 16.15 0.15
C MET A 175 3.91 15.34 1.27
N VAL A 176 3.61 14.05 1.30
CA VAL A 176 4.00 13.16 2.40
C VAL A 176 5.23 12.36 2.05
N GLY A 177 6.02 11.96 3.03
CA GLY A 177 7.23 11.19 2.82
C GLY A 177 7.16 9.84 3.50
N GLY A 178 7.81 8.83 2.92
CA GLY A 178 7.85 7.47 3.45
C GLY A 178 6.56 6.67 3.17
N GLU A 179 5.91 6.93 2.05
CA GLU A 179 4.80 6.15 1.55
C GLU A 179 5.27 4.73 1.21
N GLU A 180 6.29 4.62 0.39
CA GLU A 180 6.94 3.39 -0.08
C GLU A 180 7.50 2.50 1.06
N ALA A 181 7.67 3.09 2.22
CA ALA A 181 8.04 2.38 3.44
C ALA A 181 6.83 1.97 4.30
N GLY A 182 5.61 1.98 3.74
CA GLY A 182 4.37 1.55 4.39
C GLY A 182 3.49 2.69 4.89
N LEU A 183 3.24 3.69 4.08
CA LEU A 183 2.31 4.82 4.32
C LEU A 183 2.68 5.67 5.54
N ARG A 184 3.99 5.78 5.86
CA ARG A 184 4.46 6.32 7.15
C ARG A 184 4.17 7.80 7.31
N GLY A 185 4.31 8.58 6.24
CA GLY A 185 4.06 10.01 6.26
C GLY A 185 2.62 10.34 6.55
N THR A 186 1.70 9.71 5.85
CA THR A 186 0.26 9.91 6.07
C THR A 186 -0.19 9.38 7.42
N LYS A 187 0.29 8.21 7.86
CA LYS A 187 0.03 7.73 9.22
C LYS A 187 0.51 8.71 10.29
N ALA A 188 1.69 9.31 10.11
CA ALA A 188 2.21 10.30 11.03
C ALA A 188 1.39 11.59 11.01
N TYR A 189 0.98 12.06 9.81
CA TYR A 189 0.12 13.22 9.64
C TYR A 189 -1.24 13.01 10.31
N MET A 190 -1.92 11.91 10.03
CA MET A 190 -3.22 11.58 10.62
C MET A 190 -3.14 11.46 12.14
N LYS A 191 -2.07 10.84 12.66
CA LYS A 191 -1.83 10.75 14.10
C LYS A 191 -1.57 12.12 14.75
N ALA A 192 -0.78 12.98 14.09
CA ALA A 192 -0.46 14.31 14.62
C ALA A 192 -1.71 15.22 14.68
N HIS A 193 -2.62 15.08 13.72
CA HIS A 193 -3.85 15.85 13.64
C HIS A 193 -5.08 15.12 14.18
N ALA A 194 -4.93 13.95 14.78
CA ALA A 194 -6.05 13.11 15.25
C ALA A 194 -6.95 13.84 16.26
N GLN A 195 -6.36 14.68 17.12
CA GLN A 195 -7.14 15.45 18.08
C GLN A 195 -7.91 16.59 17.39
N GLU A 196 -7.27 17.30 16.46
CA GLU A 196 -7.90 18.33 15.64
C GLU A 196 -9.11 17.77 14.88
N PHE A 197 -8.95 16.64 14.19
CA PHE A 197 -10.05 15.98 13.45
C PHE A 197 -11.18 15.49 14.37
N LYS A 198 -10.88 15.15 15.63
CA LYS A 198 -11.89 14.78 16.63
C LYS A 198 -12.63 15.99 17.22
N ASP A 199 -11.93 17.08 17.41
CA ASP A 199 -12.48 18.31 17.98
C ASP A 199 -13.31 19.06 16.93
N ASP A 200 -12.87 19.01 15.67
CA ASP A 200 -13.55 19.59 14.50
C ASP A 200 -14.78 18.77 14.03
N LYS A 201 -15.64 18.33 14.96
CA LYS A 201 -16.81 17.47 14.65
C LYS A 201 -17.74 18.04 13.59
N ASN A 202 -17.71 19.35 13.37
CA ASN A 202 -18.52 20.06 12.39
C ASN A 202 -17.79 20.28 11.06
N VAL A 203 -16.53 19.84 10.94
CA VAL A 203 -15.73 19.95 9.71
C VAL A 203 -15.68 18.61 9.00
N GLU A 204 -16.32 18.53 7.84
CA GLU A 204 -16.21 17.35 6.98
C GLU A 204 -14.82 17.33 6.33
N THR A 205 -13.97 16.36 6.69
CA THR A 205 -12.63 16.21 6.11
C THR A 205 -12.65 15.12 5.04
N ILE A 206 -12.22 15.47 3.84
CA ILE A 206 -12.06 14.57 2.69
C ILE A 206 -10.57 14.48 2.39
N PHE A 207 -10.04 13.25 2.30
CA PHE A 207 -8.67 12.97 1.90
C PHE A 207 -8.67 12.31 0.51
N VAL A 208 -7.91 12.89 -0.42
CA VAL A 208 -7.74 12.38 -1.78
C VAL A 208 -6.25 12.19 -2.03
N ALA A 209 -5.81 10.98 -2.26
CA ALA A 209 -4.46 10.69 -2.73
C ALA A 209 -4.46 10.63 -4.26
N PHE A 210 -3.54 11.38 -4.87
CA PHE A 210 -3.16 11.19 -6.26
C PHE A 210 -1.86 10.42 -6.27
N ASP A 211 -1.84 9.35 -7.05
CA ASP A 211 -0.73 8.42 -7.07
C ASP A 211 -0.55 7.88 -8.49
N THR A 212 0.69 7.92 -8.99
CA THR A 212 1.06 7.37 -10.29
C THR A 212 0.16 7.85 -11.44
N ILE A 213 -0.07 9.17 -11.53
CA ILE A 213 -0.90 9.76 -12.59
C ILE A 213 -0.16 9.78 -13.91
N ARG A 214 -0.76 9.17 -14.92
CA ARG A 214 -0.20 9.05 -16.27
C ARG A 214 -1.32 9.17 -17.33
N GLU A 215 -1.20 8.44 -18.43
CA GLU A 215 -2.15 8.52 -19.54
C GLU A 215 -3.58 8.18 -19.09
N HIS A 216 -4.54 8.90 -19.65
CA HIS A 216 -5.95 8.85 -19.28
C HIS A 216 -6.53 7.43 -19.23
N GLU A 217 -6.19 6.57 -20.19
CA GLU A 217 -6.68 5.19 -20.29
C GLU A 217 -6.25 4.29 -19.14
N PHE A 218 -5.25 4.70 -18.36
CA PHE A 218 -4.77 3.96 -17.19
C PHE A 218 -5.24 4.56 -15.86
N MET A 219 -5.91 5.71 -15.91
CA MET A 219 -6.43 6.34 -14.70
C MET A 219 -7.63 5.58 -14.14
N ALA A 220 -7.73 5.52 -12.83
CA ALA A 220 -8.89 4.98 -12.12
C ALA A 220 -9.07 5.70 -10.78
N ILE A 221 -10.30 5.70 -10.29
CA ILE A 221 -10.63 6.12 -8.92
C ILE A 221 -10.85 4.84 -8.12
N TYR A 222 -10.21 4.73 -6.96
CA TYR A 222 -10.23 3.50 -6.18
C TYR A 222 -11.18 3.59 -4.98
N ASP A 223 -12.26 2.77 -4.98
CA ASP A 223 -13.18 2.61 -3.85
C ASP A 223 -12.74 1.52 -2.85
N LYS A 224 -11.68 0.77 -3.20
CA LYS A 224 -11.01 -0.21 -2.33
C LYS A 224 -9.51 -0.08 -2.49
N ASP A 225 -8.83 -0.08 -1.37
CA ASP A 225 -7.41 0.13 -1.24
C ASP A 225 -6.75 -0.98 -0.39
N MET A 226 -5.43 -0.94 -0.21
CA MET A 226 -4.65 -1.88 0.56
C MET A 226 -4.99 -3.34 0.17
N THR A 227 -4.77 -3.65 -1.11
CA THR A 227 -5.10 -4.97 -1.69
C THR A 227 -6.55 -5.38 -1.39
N GLY A 228 -7.47 -4.42 -1.37
CA GLY A 228 -8.91 -4.62 -1.12
C GLY A 228 -9.34 -4.74 0.34
N VAL A 229 -8.41 -4.59 1.29
CA VAL A 229 -8.70 -4.68 2.74
C VAL A 229 -9.37 -3.41 3.26
N VAL A 230 -8.96 -2.23 2.77
CA VAL A 230 -9.54 -0.93 3.13
C VAL A 230 -10.61 -0.54 2.13
N LYS A 231 -11.72 -0.01 2.62
CA LYS A 231 -12.80 0.54 1.79
C LYS A 231 -12.76 2.06 1.89
N ASN A 232 -12.57 2.72 0.76
CA ASN A 232 -12.67 4.18 0.66
C ASN A 232 -14.15 4.61 0.59
N ASP A 233 -14.42 5.86 0.91
CA ASP A 233 -15.78 6.41 0.88
C ASP A 233 -16.30 6.47 -0.57
N LYS A 234 -17.37 5.72 -0.85
CA LYS A 234 -17.99 5.67 -2.17
C LYS A 234 -18.59 7.00 -2.63
N ARG A 235 -19.01 7.86 -1.70
CA ARG A 235 -19.52 9.19 -2.02
C ARG A 235 -18.39 10.06 -2.57
N VAL A 236 -17.21 9.98 -1.96
CA VAL A 236 -16.02 10.70 -2.43
C VAL A 236 -15.56 10.14 -3.77
N ALA A 237 -15.50 8.82 -3.94
CA ALA A 237 -15.17 8.20 -5.22
C ALA A 237 -16.15 8.64 -6.35
N LYS A 238 -17.44 8.69 -6.06
CA LYS A 238 -18.45 9.18 -7.00
C LYS A 238 -18.29 10.66 -7.31
N LEU A 239 -18.02 11.49 -6.29
CA LEU A 239 -17.78 12.93 -6.47
C LEU A 239 -16.58 13.19 -7.39
N LEU A 240 -15.49 12.46 -7.20
CA LEU A 240 -14.30 12.55 -8.07
C LEU A 240 -14.61 12.12 -9.51
N GLN A 241 -15.41 11.05 -9.68
CA GLN A 241 -15.84 10.61 -11.01
C GLN A 241 -16.69 11.65 -11.72
N ASP A 242 -17.64 12.25 -11.01
CA ASP A 242 -18.50 13.29 -11.56
C ASP A 242 -17.69 14.55 -11.90
N ALA A 243 -16.75 14.96 -11.04
CA ALA A 243 -15.84 16.05 -11.32
C ALA A 243 -14.95 15.80 -12.54
N ALA A 244 -14.46 14.57 -12.72
CA ALA A 244 -13.71 14.19 -13.91
C ALA A 244 -14.56 14.32 -15.19
N LYS A 245 -15.83 13.90 -15.15
CA LYS A 245 -16.76 14.03 -16.29
C LYS A 245 -17.04 15.48 -16.68
N GLU A 246 -17.14 16.37 -15.71
CA GLU A 246 -17.33 17.81 -15.97
C GLU A 246 -16.19 18.43 -16.81
N VAL A 247 -14.99 17.87 -16.71
CA VAL A 247 -13.83 18.30 -17.49
C VAL A 247 -13.51 17.38 -18.69
N GLY A 248 -14.43 16.47 -19.03
CA GLY A 248 -14.35 15.62 -20.21
C GLY A 248 -13.59 14.31 -20.06
N TYR A 249 -13.31 13.89 -18.82
CA TYR A 249 -12.66 12.60 -18.55
C TYR A 249 -13.64 11.57 -17.99
N ASP A 250 -13.68 10.39 -18.59
CA ASP A 250 -14.42 9.24 -18.05
C ASP A 250 -13.48 8.30 -17.31
N VAL A 251 -13.42 8.47 -15.99
CA VAL A 251 -12.51 7.71 -15.12
C VAL A 251 -13.30 6.62 -14.39
N PRO A 252 -12.95 5.32 -14.57
CA PRO A 252 -13.68 4.23 -13.94
C PRO A 252 -13.36 4.13 -12.44
N ILE A 253 -14.35 3.66 -11.67
CA ILE A 253 -14.16 3.27 -10.26
C ILE A 253 -13.71 1.80 -10.23
N LYS A 254 -12.60 1.51 -9.54
CA LYS A 254 -11.97 0.18 -9.45
C LYS A 254 -11.52 -0.12 -8.00
N ALA A 255 -11.06 -1.34 -7.78
CA ALA A 255 -10.32 -1.73 -6.58
C ALA A 255 -8.82 -1.85 -6.90
N ILE A 256 -7.96 -1.50 -5.95
CA ILE A 256 -6.53 -1.82 -6.03
C ILE A 256 -6.35 -3.33 -5.85
N GLU A 257 -5.73 -3.97 -6.82
CA GLU A 257 -5.51 -5.41 -6.80
C GLU A 257 -4.28 -5.78 -5.95
N LEU A 258 -3.23 -4.97 -6.02
CA LEU A 258 -1.99 -5.17 -5.27
C LEU A 258 -1.38 -3.80 -4.91
N GLY A 259 -1.05 -3.62 -3.65
CA GLY A 259 -0.48 -2.37 -3.15
C GLY A 259 -1.48 -1.54 -2.35
N SER A 260 -1.11 -0.31 -2.09
CA SER A 260 -1.90 0.67 -1.33
C SER A 260 -1.52 2.08 -1.73
N THR A 261 -2.36 3.04 -1.40
CA THR A 261 -2.08 4.47 -1.50
C THR A 261 -2.20 5.15 -0.13
N ASP A 262 -1.78 6.39 -0.03
CA ASP A 262 -1.92 7.20 1.18
C ASP A 262 -3.39 7.34 1.67
N ALA A 263 -4.37 7.19 0.77
CA ALA A 263 -5.78 7.22 1.13
C ALA A 263 -6.17 6.08 2.10
N ALA A 264 -5.52 4.91 2.00
CA ALA A 264 -5.76 3.81 2.93
C ALA A 264 -5.37 4.17 4.37
N ALA A 265 -4.27 4.90 4.56
CA ALA A 265 -3.84 5.33 5.89
C ALA A 265 -4.77 6.40 6.49
N ALA A 266 -5.41 7.22 5.64
CA ALA A 266 -6.39 8.20 6.07
C ALA A 266 -7.77 7.58 6.36
N SER A 267 -8.07 6.42 5.78
CA SER A 267 -9.36 5.71 5.94
C SER A 267 -9.38 4.74 7.13
N GLN A 268 -8.25 4.49 7.81
CA GLN A 268 -8.12 3.64 9.00
C GLN A 268 -8.29 4.45 10.29
#